data_c57766e3134b38deba362b26832519f0
#
_entry.id   c57766e3134b38deba362b26832519f0
#
_cell.length_a   1.000
_cell.length_b   1.000
_cell.length_c   1.000
_cell.angle_alpha   90.00
_cell.angle_beta   90.00
_cell.angle_gamma   90.00
#
_symmetry.space_group_name_H-M   'P 1'
#
loop_
_entity.id
_entity.type
_entity.pdbx_description
1 polymer ?
#
loop_
_entity_poly.entity_id
_entity_poly.type
_entity_poly.pdbx_seq_one_letter_code
_entity_poly.pdbx_strand_id
1 'polypeptide(L)'
;MKKISCLLTVHNKQDLIEDVCEGIKNNISTLTDQIVVVLDGCNDNSESIVKSVFKDLKIKVDFVFTDDVFELRANNAGLKLVDNDYVILIQDDMVIKEPDFDKRMLKPFLTYPDVFAVTAQTAHNNRILGDYLICDNPADRRDGYPRDKFAVREIANRGPLMYDYSDVVELNYFDEFLAPNSYDDHDISYRAYIKLGKVSGLYWIDYQSEPEWGTGRQKNVQFHLNAHAKNSKIIMERYGHLLQGHIKNEDRDLP
;
A
#
# COMPACT_ATOMS: atom_id res chain seq x y z
N MET A 1 -19.29 -11.79 8.01
CA MET A 1 -19.20 -10.45 7.37
C MET A 1 -17.72 -10.22 7.13
N LYS A 2 -17.35 -9.74 5.94
CA LYS A 2 -15.95 -9.47 5.63
C LYS A 2 -15.39 -8.39 6.55
N LYS A 3 -14.16 -8.58 7.04
CA LYS A 3 -13.50 -7.70 8.00
C LYS A 3 -12.19 -7.15 7.44
N ILE A 4 -11.79 -6.00 7.93
CA ILE A 4 -10.66 -5.22 7.43
C ILE A 4 -9.72 -4.88 8.59
N SER A 5 -8.43 -5.02 8.36
CA SER A 5 -7.37 -4.47 9.21
C SER A 5 -6.76 -3.24 8.53
N CYS A 6 -6.50 -2.17 9.28
CA CYS A 6 -5.61 -1.10 8.84
C CYS A 6 -4.20 -1.36 9.38
N LEU A 7 -3.19 -1.33 8.53
CA LEU A 7 -1.79 -1.43 8.92
C LEU A 7 -1.11 -0.08 8.66
N LEU A 8 -0.64 0.54 9.74
CA LEU A 8 0.06 1.83 9.73
C LEU A 8 1.53 1.61 10.09
N THR A 9 2.44 1.94 9.18
CA THR A 9 3.89 1.91 9.44
C THR A 9 4.40 3.32 9.70
N VAL A 10 5.07 3.49 10.83
CA VAL A 10 5.51 4.80 11.36
C VAL A 10 7.01 4.82 11.60
N HIS A 11 7.68 5.88 11.12
CA HIS A 11 9.08 6.14 11.43
C HIS A 11 9.35 7.62 11.68
N ASN A 12 9.55 8.01 12.97
CA ASN A 12 9.92 9.38 13.39
C ASN A 12 9.03 10.47 12.73
N LYS A 13 7.75 10.50 13.07
CA LYS A 13 6.74 11.35 12.44
C LYS A 13 5.95 12.18 13.45
N GLN A 14 6.54 12.54 14.58
CA GLN A 14 5.84 13.23 15.68
C GLN A 14 5.05 14.48 15.26
N ASP A 15 5.50 15.20 14.21
CA ASP A 15 4.87 16.44 13.78
C ASP A 15 3.64 16.25 12.87
N LEU A 16 3.35 14.99 12.44
CA LEU A 16 2.25 14.69 11.52
C LEU A 16 1.40 13.49 11.96
N ILE A 17 1.95 12.59 12.76
CA ILE A 17 1.33 11.30 13.02
C ILE A 17 -0.02 11.41 13.75
N GLU A 18 -0.26 12.49 14.50
CA GLU A 18 -1.55 12.75 15.13
C GLU A 18 -2.65 12.91 14.07
N ASP A 19 -2.42 13.73 13.05
CA ASP A 19 -3.37 13.95 11.96
C ASP A 19 -3.62 12.68 11.15
N VAL A 20 -2.57 11.87 10.91
CA VAL A 20 -2.70 10.56 10.23
C VAL A 20 -3.58 9.62 11.04
N CYS A 21 -3.32 9.47 12.33
CA CYS A 21 -4.09 8.60 13.22
C CYS A 21 -5.53 9.06 13.39
N GLU A 22 -5.77 10.37 13.56
CA GLU A 22 -7.13 10.93 13.63
C GLU A 22 -7.85 10.76 12.28
N GLY A 23 -7.15 10.90 11.16
CA GLY A 23 -7.70 10.63 9.83
C GLY A 23 -8.19 9.18 9.70
N ILE A 24 -7.43 8.20 10.17
CA ILE A 24 -7.85 6.79 10.20
C ILE A 24 -9.05 6.63 11.15
N LYS A 25 -8.89 7.02 12.41
CA LYS A 25 -9.87 6.83 13.49
C LYS A 25 -11.25 7.38 13.16
N ASN A 26 -11.29 8.57 12.56
CA ASN A 26 -12.53 9.28 12.27
C ASN A 26 -13.23 8.81 10.98
N ASN A 27 -12.52 8.08 10.11
CA ASN A 27 -13.04 7.72 8.79
C ASN A 27 -13.17 6.20 8.53
N ILE A 28 -12.71 5.33 9.46
CA ILE A 28 -12.98 3.89 9.36
C ILE A 28 -14.46 3.58 9.58
N SER A 29 -14.95 2.55 8.89
CA SER A 29 -16.30 2.03 9.09
C SER A 29 -16.33 0.91 10.14
N THR A 30 -17.52 0.34 10.36
CA THR A 30 -17.70 -0.85 11.21
C THR A 30 -17.13 -2.15 10.62
N LEU A 31 -16.59 -2.11 9.40
CA LEU A 31 -15.90 -3.25 8.79
C LEU A 31 -14.46 -3.36 9.29
N THR A 32 -13.83 -2.24 9.61
CA THR A 32 -12.51 -2.24 10.25
C THR A 32 -12.66 -2.52 11.75
N ASP A 33 -12.07 -3.62 12.22
CA ASP A 33 -12.07 -4.01 13.63
C ASP A 33 -10.67 -4.30 14.19
N GLN A 34 -9.62 -4.05 13.39
CA GLN A 34 -8.23 -4.11 13.82
C GLN A 34 -7.42 -2.97 13.20
N ILE A 35 -6.55 -2.38 14.01
CA ILE A 35 -5.44 -1.53 13.56
C ILE A 35 -4.14 -2.17 14.01
N VAL A 36 -3.22 -2.41 13.09
CA VAL A 36 -1.86 -2.84 13.37
C VAL A 36 -0.93 -1.66 13.16
N VAL A 37 -0.19 -1.25 14.18
CA VAL A 37 0.78 -0.16 14.11
C VAL A 37 2.18 -0.73 14.20
N VAL A 38 3.00 -0.46 13.20
CA VAL A 38 4.43 -0.79 13.22
C VAL A 38 5.22 0.48 13.53
N LEU A 39 5.91 0.48 14.67
CA LEU A 39 6.80 1.55 15.11
C LEU A 39 8.23 1.15 14.72
N ASP A 40 8.70 1.63 13.57
CA ASP A 40 9.97 1.20 12.99
C ASP A 40 11.11 2.13 13.39
N GLY A 41 11.82 1.76 14.46
CA GLY A 41 12.96 2.53 14.97
C GLY A 41 12.60 3.95 15.39
N CYS A 42 11.40 4.18 15.90
CA CYS A 42 10.98 5.50 16.38
C CYS A 42 11.77 5.89 17.63
N ASN A 43 12.36 7.08 17.60
CA ASN A 43 13.11 7.66 18.71
C ASN A 43 12.62 9.07 19.09
N ASP A 44 11.48 9.49 18.54
CA ASP A 44 10.76 10.73 18.82
C ASP A 44 9.45 10.43 19.59
N ASN A 45 8.53 11.39 19.64
CA ASN A 45 7.25 11.24 20.34
C ASN A 45 6.18 10.45 19.56
N SER A 46 6.47 9.92 18.37
CA SER A 46 5.49 9.23 17.51
C SER A 46 4.75 8.12 18.25
N GLU A 47 5.47 7.27 19.00
CA GLU A 47 4.85 6.17 19.75
C GLU A 47 3.81 6.67 20.75
N SER A 48 4.15 7.67 21.55
CA SER A 48 3.26 8.21 22.60
C SER A 48 2.01 8.86 21.98
N ILE A 49 2.17 9.55 20.86
CA ILE A 49 1.06 10.20 20.12
C ILE A 49 0.11 9.13 19.59
N VAL A 50 0.60 8.14 18.85
CA VAL A 50 -0.22 7.06 18.29
C VAL A 50 -1.01 6.33 19.39
N LYS A 51 -0.34 5.96 20.49
CA LYS A 51 -1.00 5.30 21.63
C LYS A 51 -2.09 6.19 22.24
N SER A 52 -1.86 7.49 22.32
CA SER A 52 -2.84 8.46 22.84
C SER A 52 -4.08 8.53 21.95
N VAL A 53 -3.91 8.67 20.63
CA VAL A 53 -5.01 8.81 19.69
C VAL A 53 -5.89 7.56 19.62
N PHE A 54 -5.29 6.37 19.65
CA PHE A 54 -6.03 5.12 19.54
C PHE A 54 -6.51 4.55 20.88
N LYS A 55 -6.19 5.18 22.02
CA LYS A 55 -6.49 4.69 23.36
C LYS A 55 -7.96 4.32 23.59
N ASP A 56 -8.88 5.14 23.05
CA ASP A 56 -10.31 5.01 23.31
C ASP A 56 -11.06 4.27 22.18
N LEU A 57 -10.33 3.74 21.18
CA LEU A 57 -10.93 2.91 20.14
C LEU A 57 -11.47 1.60 20.74
N LYS A 58 -12.68 1.22 20.31
CA LYS A 58 -13.33 -0.04 20.73
C LYS A 58 -13.03 -1.21 19.79
N ILE A 59 -11.95 -1.11 19.04
CA ILE A 59 -11.45 -2.16 18.14
C ILE A 59 -10.07 -2.61 18.61
N LYS A 60 -9.59 -3.74 18.11
CA LYS A 60 -8.26 -4.24 18.44
C LYS A 60 -7.18 -3.31 17.88
N VAL A 61 -6.21 -2.92 18.72
CA VAL A 61 -5.02 -2.17 18.29
C VAL A 61 -3.78 -2.93 18.72
N ASP A 62 -3.04 -3.44 17.74
CA ASP A 62 -1.79 -4.18 17.94
C ASP A 62 -0.59 -3.29 17.63
N PHE A 63 0.48 -3.42 18.40
CA PHE A 63 1.72 -2.69 18.19
C PHE A 63 2.87 -3.66 17.91
N VAL A 64 3.64 -3.35 16.87
CA VAL A 64 4.88 -4.03 16.50
C VAL A 64 6.02 -3.03 16.60
N PHE A 65 7.14 -3.45 17.18
CA PHE A 65 8.35 -2.65 17.28
C PHE A 65 9.45 -3.31 16.44
N THR A 66 10.07 -2.52 15.57
CA THR A 66 11.20 -2.96 14.74
C THR A 66 12.37 -2.01 14.87
N ASP A 67 13.59 -2.47 14.55
CA ASP A 67 14.83 -1.74 14.75
C ASP A 67 15.28 -0.99 13.48
N ASP A 68 14.46 -0.05 12.99
CA ASP A 68 14.72 0.73 11.76
C ASP A 68 15.05 -0.17 10.54
N VAL A 69 14.16 -1.13 10.29
CA VAL A 69 14.32 -2.13 9.21
C VAL A 69 13.86 -1.65 7.84
N PHE A 70 13.37 -0.43 7.76
CA PHE A 70 12.72 0.19 6.60
C PHE A 70 11.35 -0.40 6.25
N GLU A 71 10.64 0.33 5.39
CA GLU A 71 9.23 0.15 5.10
C GLU A 71 8.85 -1.28 4.68
N LEU A 72 9.61 -1.92 3.79
CA LEU A 72 9.27 -3.25 3.28
C LEU A 72 9.23 -4.31 4.40
N ARG A 73 10.28 -4.36 5.22
CA ARG A 73 10.35 -5.31 6.33
C ARG A 73 9.41 -4.95 7.47
N ALA A 74 9.24 -3.65 7.73
CA ALA A 74 8.28 -3.16 8.71
C ALA A 74 6.85 -3.56 8.32
N ASN A 75 6.46 -3.38 7.05
CA ASN A 75 5.17 -3.85 6.54
C ASN A 75 5.01 -5.37 6.72
N ASN A 76 6.02 -6.17 6.39
CA ASN A 76 5.97 -7.62 6.60
C ASN A 76 5.81 -8.00 8.09
N ALA A 77 6.45 -7.26 8.99
CA ALA A 77 6.29 -7.49 10.43
C ALA A 77 4.84 -7.24 10.87
N GLY A 78 4.22 -6.15 10.40
CA GLY A 78 2.83 -5.85 10.71
C GLY A 78 1.83 -6.79 10.03
N LEU A 79 2.06 -7.16 8.78
CA LEU A 79 1.20 -8.10 8.04
C LEU A 79 1.03 -9.44 8.75
N LYS A 80 2.04 -9.91 9.46
CA LYS A 80 1.99 -11.17 10.23
C LYS A 80 1.03 -11.14 11.42
N LEU A 81 0.56 -9.96 11.84
CA LEU A 81 -0.42 -9.79 12.91
C LEU A 81 -1.84 -9.49 12.42
N VAL A 82 -2.04 -9.43 11.11
CA VAL A 82 -3.37 -9.21 10.51
C VAL A 82 -4.26 -10.43 10.75
N ASP A 83 -5.46 -10.19 11.30
CA ASP A 83 -6.41 -11.24 11.66
C ASP A 83 -7.64 -11.29 10.72
N ASN A 84 -7.77 -10.36 9.78
CA ASN A 84 -8.96 -10.13 8.97
C ASN A 84 -8.83 -10.58 7.51
N ASP A 85 -9.95 -10.54 6.75
CA ASP A 85 -10.00 -10.95 5.34
C ASP A 85 -9.21 -10.01 4.42
N TYR A 86 -9.20 -8.71 4.75
CA TYR A 86 -8.54 -7.66 3.98
C TYR A 86 -7.62 -6.82 4.86
N VAL A 87 -6.58 -6.27 4.26
CA VAL A 87 -5.67 -5.33 4.92
C VAL A 87 -5.47 -4.09 4.08
N ILE A 88 -5.54 -2.90 4.71
CA ILE A 88 -5.19 -1.62 4.09
C ILE A 88 -3.86 -1.16 4.66
N LEU A 89 -2.84 -1.04 3.83
CA LEU A 89 -1.58 -0.42 4.19
C LEU A 89 -1.71 1.10 4.06
N ILE A 90 -1.37 1.81 5.12
CA ILE A 90 -1.38 3.27 5.19
C ILE A 90 0.01 3.73 5.64
N GLN A 91 0.57 4.71 4.96
CA GLN A 91 1.86 5.30 5.31
C GLN A 91 1.68 6.47 6.28
N ASP A 92 2.72 6.80 7.03
CA ASP A 92 2.73 7.85 8.06
C ASP A 92 2.73 9.29 7.53
N ASP A 93 2.55 9.45 6.23
CA ASP A 93 2.43 10.74 5.52
C ASP A 93 1.11 10.86 4.74
N MET A 94 0.07 10.09 5.13
CA MET A 94 -1.23 10.05 4.46
C MET A 94 -2.36 10.31 5.45
N VAL A 95 -3.00 11.46 5.34
CA VAL A 95 -4.14 11.86 6.18
C VAL A 95 -5.44 11.55 5.45
N ILE A 96 -6.13 10.50 5.87
CA ILE A 96 -7.42 10.08 5.29
C ILE A 96 -8.48 11.15 5.55
N LYS A 97 -9.24 11.50 4.50
CA LYS A 97 -10.31 12.53 4.55
C LYS A 97 -11.70 11.98 4.22
N GLU A 98 -11.77 10.79 3.60
CA GLU A 98 -13.04 10.21 3.14
C GLU A 98 -13.66 9.31 4.21
N PRO A 99 -14.90 9.62 4.69
CA PRO A 99 -15.63 8.72 5.58
C PRO A 99 -15.90 7.36 4.93
N ASP A 100 -15.86 6.29 5.73
CA ASP A 100 -16.06 4.91 5.26
C ASP A 100 -15.10 4.50 4.10
N PHE A 101 -13.88 5.06 4.07
CA PHE A 101 -12.92 4.82 3.01
C PHE A 101 -12.61 3.32 2.81
N ASP A 102 -12.63 2.56 3.88
CA ASP A 102 -12.41 1.12 3.90
C ASP A 102 -13.51 0.36 3.14
N LYS A 103 -14.78 0.76 3.30
CA LYS A 103 -15.90 0.20 2.50
C LYS A 103 -15.75 0.55 1.02
N ARG A 104 -15.31 1.77 0.74
CA ARG A 104 -15.10 2.18 -0.64
C ARG A 104 -14.00 1.34 -1.30
N MET A 105 -12.85 1.20 -0.66
CA MET A 105 -11.73 0.39 -1.18
C MET A 105 -12.07 -1.10 -1.30
N LEU A 106 -12.99 -1.61 -0.49
CA LEU A 106 -13.46 -2.99 -0.56
C LEU A 106 -14.35 -3.27 -1.78
N LYS A 107 -14.99 -2.26 -2.35
CA LYS A 107 -16.00 -2.43 -3.42
C LYS A 107 -15.50 -3.20 -4.66
N PRO A 108 -14.29 -2.93 -5.21
CA PRO A 108 -13.76 -3.72 -6.33
C PRO A 108 -13.66 -5.21 -6.03
N PHE A 109 -13.21 -5.61 -4.83
CA PHE A 109 -13.10 -7.02 -4.42
C PHE A 109 -14.45 -7.73 -4.33
N LEU A 110 -15.49 -7.02 -3.92
CA LEU A 110 -16.85 -7.59 -3.83
C LEU A 110 -17.52 -7.70 -5.20
N THR A 111 -17.08 -6.89 -6.16
CA THR A 111 -17.66 -6.84 -7.52
C THR A 111 -16.95 -7.78 -8.48
N TYR A 112 -15.64 -7.89 -8.37
CA TYR A 112 -14.78 -8.64 -9.28
C TYR A 112 -13.94 -9.68 -8.53
N PRO A 113 -14.11 -10.99 -8.82
CA PRO A 113 -13.42 -12.04 -8.06
C PRO A 113 -11.92 -12.16 -8.35
N ASP A 114 -11.44 -11.50 -9.40
CA ASP A 114 -10.06 -11.51 -9.85
C ASP A 114 -9.23 -10.33 -9.33
N VAL A 115 -9.71 -9.59 -8.32
CA VAL A 115 -8.98 -8.46 -7.73
C VAL A 115 -8.04 -8.94 -6.64
N PHE A 116 -6.76 -8.57 -6.75
CA PHE A 116 -5.72 -8.78 -5.74
C PHE A 116 -5.48 -7.54 -4.89
N ALA A 117 -5.30 -6.37 -5.54
CA ALA A 117 -4.93 -5.13 -4.87
C ALA A 117 -5.67 -3.92 -5.42
N VAL A 118 -6.05 -3.00 -4.53
CA VAL A 118 -6.71 -1.73 -4.85
C VAL A 118 -5.93 -0.59 -4.22
N THR A 119 -5.33 0.26 -5.06
CA THR A 119 -4.66 1.48 -4.60
C THR A 119 -5.59 2.69 -4.67
N ALA A 120 -5.36 3.64 -3.76
CA ALA A 120 -5.98 4.96 -3.81
C ALA A 120 -5.11 6.03 -4.49
N GLN A 121 -3.88 5.71 -4.89
CA GLN A 121 -2.93 6.68 -5.42
C GLN A 121 -2.80 6.63 -6.94
N THR A 122 -2.06 5.66 -7.45
CA THR A 122 -1.74 5.49 -8.88
C THR A 122 -1.63 4.02 -9.21
N ALA A 123 -2.25 3.59 -10.29
CA ALA A 123 -1.98 2.31 -10.91
C ALA A 123 -1.40 2.54 -12.31
N HIS A 124 -0.45 1.71 -12.72
CA HIS A 124 0.21 1.87 -14.01
C HIS A 124 0.68 0.53 -14.58
N ASN A 125 1.03 0.54 -15.85
CA ASN A 125 1.76 -0.54 -16.49
C ASN A 125 3.25 -0.23 -16.51
N ASN A 126 4.07 -1.24 -16.69
CA ASN A 126 5.49 -1.07 -16.92
C ASN A 126 5.83 -1.35 -18.39
N ARG A 127 6.83 -0.64 -18.88
CA ARG A 127 7.42 -0.88 -20.20
C ARG A 127 8.96 -0.82 -20.11
N ILE A 128 9.63 -1.72 -20.81
CA ILE A 128 11.09 -1.67 -20.93
C ILE A 128 11.46 -0.75 -22.09
N LEU A 129 12.33 0.21 -21.82
CA LEU A 129 12.94 1.10 -22.81
C LEU A 129 14.47 1.05 -22.64
N GLY A 130 15.15 0.30 -23.52
CA GLY A 130 16.57 -0.01 -23.34
C GLY A 130 16.80 -0.78 -22.05
N ASP A 131 17.66 -0.26 -21.17
CA ASP A 131 17.98 -0.83 -19.85
C ASP A 131 17.10 -0.27 -18.71
N TYR A 132 16.01 0.43 -19.04
CA TYR A 132 15.17 1.13 -18.05
C TYR A 132 13.77 0.55 -18.02
N LEU A 133 13.24 0.45 -16.82
CA LEU A 133 11.83 0.21 -16.55
C LEU A 133 11.14 1.57 -16.40
N ILE A 134 10.14 1.83 -17.26
CA ILE A 134 9.40 3.09 -17.24
C ILE A 134 7.92 2.84 -16.97
N CYS A 135 7.29 3.79 -16.27
CA CYS A 135 5.85 3.82 -16.07
C CYS A 135 5.15 4.11 -17.42
N ASP A 136 4.12 3.33 -17.73
CA ASP A 136 3.30 3.46 -18.93
C ASP A 136 1.82 3.41 -18.53
N ASN A 137 0.99 4.14 -19.29
CA ASN A 137 -0.46 4.15 -19.16
C ASN A 137 -0.97 4.32 -17.70
N PRO A 138 -0.54 5.37 -16.99
CA PRO A 138 -0.93 5.58 -15.60
C PRO A 138 -2.42 5.95 -15.50
N ALA A 139 -3.07 5.42 -14.45
CA ALA A 139 -4.30 5.94 -13.89
C ALA A 139 -3.95 6.56 -12.55
N ASP A 140 -4.07 7.87 -12.41
CA ASP A 140 -3.65 8.62 -11.22
C ASP A 140 -4.82 9.41 -10.62
N ARG A 141 -4.96 9.36 -9.33
CA ARG A 141 -5.97 10.13 -8.57
C ARG A 141 -5.88 11.63 -8.85
N ARG A 142 -4.66 12.16 -8.96
CA ARG A 142 -4.40 13.61 -9.15
C ARG A 142 -4.81 14.11 -10.53
N ASP A 143 -4.92 13.22 -11.50
CA ASP A 143 -5.38 13.54 -12.85
C ASP A 143 -6.91 13.53 -12.99
N GLY A 144 -7.63 13.42 -11.85
CA GLY A 144 -9.10 13.41 -11.84
C GLY A 144 -9.70 12.14 -12.42
N TYR A 145 -9.07 10.99 -12.18
CA TYR A 145 -9.59 9.69 -12.64
C TYR A 145 -11.03 9.47 -12.15
N PRO A 146 -11.96 8.93 -13.00
CA PRO A 146 -13.36 8.78 -12.63
C PRO A 146 -13.55 7.93 -11.36
N ARG A 147 -14.41 8.41 -10.46
CA ARG A 147 -14.66 7.75 -9.16
C ARG A 147 -15.50 6.49 -9.22
N ASP A 148 -16.19 6.25 -10.31
CA ASP A 148 -17.04 5.09 -10.61
C ASP A 148 -16.32 4.02 -11.45
N LYS A 149 -15.02 4.21 -11.69
CA LYS A 149 -14.19 3.28 -12.46
C LYS A 149 -13.12 2.63 -11.59
N PHE A 150 -12.93 1.33 -11.76
CA PHE A 150 -11.76 0.60 -11.29
C PHE A 150 -10.78 0.44 -12.46
N ALA A 151 -9.68 1.18 -12.42
CA ALA A 151 -8.68 1.09 -13.48
C ALA A 151 -7.74 -0.09 -13.21
N VAL A 152 -7.93 -1.18 -13.93
CA VAL A 152 -7.02 -2.34 -13.88
C VAL A 152 -5.73 -2.01 -14.62
N ARG A 153 -4.61 -2.15 -13.90
CA ARG A 153 -3.25 -1.99 -14.42
C ARG A 153 -2.37 -3.09 -13.85
N GLU A 154 -1.14 -3.18 -14.33
CA GLU A 154 -0.17 -4.18 -13.84
C GLU A 154 0.16 -3.96 -12.37
N ILE A 155 0.34 -2.71 -11.98
CA ILE A 155 0.87 -2.31 -10.68
C ILE A 155 -0.12 -1.38 -9.98
N ALA A 156 -0.37 -1.66 -8.72
CA ALA A 156 -1.00 -0.74 -7.78
C ALA A 156 0.09 -0.16 -6.87
N ASN A 157 0.44 1.11 -7.08
CA ASN A 157 1.46 1.77 -6.28
C ASN A 157 1.01 1.95 -4.84
N ARG A 158 1.98 2.01 -3.93
CA ARG A 158 1.72 2.41 -2.55
C ARG A 158 1.06 3.78 -2.47
N GLY A 159 0.19 3.85 -1.59
CA GLY A 159 -0.71 4.89 -1.16
C GLY A 159 -1.53 4.22 -0.09
N PRO A 160 -2.73 4.65 0.30
CA PRO A 160 -3.68 3.73 0.90
C PRO A 160 -3.92 2.57 -0.07
N LEU A 161 -3.48 1.36 0.31
CA LEU A 161 -3.41 0.19 -0.58
C LEU A 161 -4.02 -1.02 0.10
N MET A 162 -5.18 -1.47 -0.41
CA MET A 162 -5.90 -2.64 0.12
C MET A 162 -5.52 -3.91 -0.64
N TYR A 163 -5.36 -4.99 0.11
CA TYR A 163 -5.12 -6.34 -0.40
C TYR A 163 -6.17 -7.33 0.14
N ASP A 164 -6.49 -8.37 -0.64
CA ASP A 164 -7.01 -9.63 -0.11
C ASP A 164 -5.90 -10.27 0.73
N TYR A 165 -6.12 -10.41 2.04
CA TYR A 165 -5.06 -10.86 2.94
C TYR A 165 -4.70 -12.33 2.73
N SER A 166 -5.66 -13.16 2.34
CA SER A 166 -5.39 -14.58 2.05
C SER A 166 -4.42 -14.73 0.87
N ASP A 167 -4.53 -13.88 -0.13
CA ASP A 167 -3.61 -13.86 -1.27
C ASP A 167 -2.19 -13.41 -0.85
N VAL A 168 -2.10 -12.39 0.02
CA VAL A 168 -0.81 -11.94 0.56
C VAL A 168 -0.08 -13.07 1.30
N VAL A 169 -0.81 -13.84 2.10
CA VAL A 169 -0.28 -15.02 2.81
C VAL A 169 0.16 -16.10 1.81
N GLU A 170 -0.67 -16.42 0.81
CA GLU A 170 -0.35 -17.42 -0.22
C GLU A 170 0.89 -17.02 -1.03
N LEU A 171 1.07 -15.72 -1.28
CA LEU A 171 2.25 -15.17 -1.94
C LEU A 171 3.48 -15.07 -1.03
N ASN A 172 3.37 -15.44 0.25
CA ASN A 172 4.43 -15.34 1.25
C ASN A 172 4.93 -13.90 1.46
N TYR A 173 3.99 -12.94 1.52
CA TYR A 173 4.24 -11.53 1.82
C TYR A 173 5.11 -10.80 0.77
N PHE A 174 5.64 -9.63 1.10
CA PHE A 174 6.62 -8.93 0.26
C PHE A 174 7.98 -9.64 0.28
N ASP A 175 8.63 -9.69 -0.89
CA ASP A 175 9.95 -10.29 -1.02
C ASP A 175 11.03 -9.40 -0.37
N GLU A 176 11.56 -9.83 0.76
CA GLU A 176 12.57 -9.08 1.50
C GLU A 176 13.92 -8.98 0.78
N PHE A 177 14.12 -9.70 -0.32
CA PHE A 177 15.28 -9.51 -1.20
C PHE A 177 15.30 -8.13 -1.87
N LEU A 178 14.12 -7.50 -2.01
CA LEU A 178 13.95 -6.14 -2.51
C LEU A 178 14.15 -5.06 -1.43
N ALA A 179 14.42 -5.45 -0.19
CA ALA A 179 14.70 -4.46 0.85
C ALA A 179 15.88 -3.54 0.46
N PRO A 180 15.90 -2.30 0.89
CA PRO A 180 15.03 -1.69 1.93
C PRO A 180 13.67 -1.21 1.42
N ASN A 181 13.55 -0.87 0.13
CA ASN A 181 12.35 -0.34 -0.50
C ASN A 181 12.44 -0.40 -2.03
N SER A 182 11.40 0.04 -2.72
CA SER A 182 11.22 0.13 -4.17
C SER A 182 10.95 -1.20 -4.86
N TYR A 183 9.93 -1.19 -5.72
CA TYR A 183 9.50 -2.32 -6.56
C TYR A 183 8.91 -3.53 -5.83
N ASP A 184 8.69 -3.48 -4.55
CA ASP A 184 8.01 -4.55 -3.81
C ASP A 184 6.51 -4.64 -4.16
N ASP A 185 5.85 -3.50 -4.40
CA ASP A 185 4.51 -3.43 -4.96
C ASP A 185 4.43 -3.99 -6.40
N HIS A 186 5.48 -3.81 -7.21
CA HIS A 186 5.60 -4.42 -8.53
C HIS A 186 5.74 -5.95 -8.40
N ASP A 187 6.68 -6.42 -7.60
CA ASP A 187 6.94 -7.85 -7.42
C ASP A 187 5.70 -8.61 -6.93
N ILE A 188 5.00 -8.10 -5.91
CA ILE A 188 3.83 -8.78 -5.38
C ILE A 188 2.66 -8.76 -6.39
N SER A 189 2.48 -7.67 -7.16
CA SER A 189 1.47 -7.59 -8.21
C SER A 189 1.73 -8.60 -9.33
N TYR A 190 2.97 -8.74 -9.79
CA TYR A 190 3.32 -9.75 -10.79
C TYR A 190 3.17 -11.18 -10.25
N ARG A 191 3.57 -11.43 -9.01
CA ARG A 191 3.36 -12.75 -8.38
C ARG A 191 1.89 -13.10 -8.28
N ALA A 192 1.03 -12.15 -7.94
CA ALA A 192 -0.42 -12.34 -7.88
C ALA A 192 -0.99 -12.68 -9.26
N TYR A 193 -0.56 -11.95 -10.29
CA TYR A 193 -0.99 -12.25 -11.65
C TYR A 193 -0.55 -13.64 -12.11
N ILE A 194 0.73 -14.00 -11.93
CA ILE A 194 1.30 -15.28 -12.39
C ILE A 194 0.71 -16.47 -11.64
N LYS A 195 0.62 -16.37 -10.30
CA LYS A 195 0.25 -17.52 -9.47
C LYS A 195 -1.25 -17.66 -9.25
N LEU A 196 -1.96 -16.52 -9.15
CA LEU A 196 -3.37 -16.48 -8.77
C LEU A 196 -4.29 -16.06 -9.92
N GLY A 197 -3.75 -15.53 -11.02
CA GLY A 197 -4.54 -14.96 -12.12
C GLY A 197 -5.28 -13.69 -11.73
N LYS A 198 -4.85 -13.01 -10.65
CA LYS A 198 -5.50 -11.83 -10.11
C LYS A 198 -4.83 -10.54 -10.58
N VAL A 199 -5.60 -9.45 -10.59
CA VAL A 199 -5.20 -8.13 -11.09
C VAL A 199 -5.18 -7.07 -10.00
N SER A 200 -4.41 -6.01 -10.24
CA SER A 200 -4.32 -4.84 -9.37
C SER A 200 -4.91 -3.61 -10.08
N GLY A 201 -5.26 -2.56 -9.33
CA GLY A 201 -5.77 -1.36 -9.99
C GLY A 201 -6.02 -0.18 -9.06
N LEU A 202 -6.44 0.94 -9.66
CA LEU A 202 -6.82 2.17 -8.97
C LEU A 202 -8.33 2.21 -8.73
N TYR A 203 -8.72 2.43 -7.47
CA TYR A 203 -10.05 2.90 -7.07
C TYR A 203 -9.90 3.83 -5.87
N TRP A 204 -9.74 5.11 -6.15
CA TRP A 204 -9.22 6.07 -5.21
C TRP A 204 -10.23 6.60 -4.18
N ILE A 205 -9.69 7.01 -3.05
CA ILE A 205 -10.35 7.69 -1.95
C ILE A 205 -9.76 9.08 -1.76
N ASP A 206 -10.43 9.91 -0.97
CA ASP A 206 -9.93 11.23 -0.60
C ASP A 206 -8.96 11.14 0.58
N TYR A 207 -7.72 11.57 0.37
CA TYR A 207 -6.70 11.73 1.39
C TYR A 207 -5.73 12.84 1.01
N GLN A 208 -5.06 13.39 1.98
CA GLN A 208 -4.00 14.39 1.80
C GLN A 208 -2.63 13.74 2.02
N SER A 209 -1.69 14.06 1.15
CA SER A 209 -0.28 13.75 1.28
C SER A 209 0.51 14.79 0.51
N GLU A 210 1.50 15.40 1.16
CA GLU A 210 2.33 16.44 0.57
C GLU A 210 3.77 15.92 0.38
N PRO A 211 4.49 16.36 -0.66
CA PRO A 211 5.84 15.87 -0.95
C PRO A 211 6.83 16.04 0.22
N GLU A 212 6.66 17.12 0.98
CA GLU A 212 7.50 17.43 2.16
C GLU A 212 7.21 16.54 3.38
N TRP A 213 6.06 15.84 3.39
CA TRP A 213 5.70 14.91 4.46
C TRP A 213 6.41 13.57 4.35
N GLY A 214 7.00 13.28 3.21
CA GLY A 214 7.80 12.08 3.00
C GLY A 214 8.89 11.91 4.06
N THR A 215 9.22 10.69 4.38
CA THR A 215 10.07 10.35 5.53
C THR A 215 11.44 11.02 5.47
N GLY A 216 11.96 11.38 6.63
CA GLY A 216 13.34 11.87 6.82
C GLY A 216 14.43 10.86 6.36
N ARG A 217 14.07 9.62 6.04
CA ARG A 217 14.92 8.61 5.39
C ARG A 217 15.36 9.03 3.99
N GLN A 218 14.62 9.91 3.32
CA GLN A 218 15.00 10.51 2.03
C GLN A 218 16.27 11.37 2.11
N LYS A 219 16.77 11.66 3.31
CA LYS A 219 18.04 12.38 3.48
C LYS A 219 19.25 11.69 2.84
N ASN A 220 19.17 10.37 2.58
CA ASN A 220 20.19 9.65 1.84
C ASN A 220 19.70 9.28 0.43
N VAL A 221 19.55 10.26 -0.43
CA VAL A 221 19.08 10.10 -1.82
C VAL A 221 19.87 9.03 -2.57
N GLN A 222 21.20 8.98 -2.40
CA GLN A 222 22.02 7.99 -3.12
C GLN A 222 21.71 6.55 -2.70
N PHE A 223 21.40 6.32 -1.42
CA PHE A 223 21.00 5.00 -0.93
C PHE A 223 19.70 4.53 -1.60
N HIS A 224 18.69 5.39 -1.70
CA HIS A 224 17.44 5.08 -2.36
C HIS A 224 17.59 4.89 -3.87
N LEU A 225 18.39 5.72 -4.54
CA LEU A 225 18.69 5.56 -5.96
C LEU A 225 19.40 4.23 -6.25
N ASN A 226 20.30 3.79 -5.39
CA ASN A 226 20.97 2.50 -5.53
C ASN A 226 20.00 1.33 -5.36
N ALA A 227 19.10 1.39 -4.35
CA ALA A 227 18.05 0.39 -4.15
C ALA A 227 17.11 0.32 -5.35
N HIS A 228 16.67 1.47 -5.85
CA HIS A 228 15.82 1.57 -7.03
C HIS A 228 16.50 0.96 -8.27
N ALA A 229 17.75 1.33 -8.57
CA ALA A 229 18.48 0.81 -9.71
C ALA A 229 18.73 -0.72 -9.63
N LYS A 230 19.04 -1.22 -8.43
CA LYS A 230 19.17 -2.66 -8.15
C LYS A 230 17.84 -3.38 -8.42
N ASN A 231 16.78 -2.91 -7.78
CA ASN A 231 15.49 -3.60 -7.79
C ASN A 231 14.80 -3.52 -9.17
N SER A 232 14.97 -2.41 -9.91
CA SER A 232 14.52 -2.30 -11.30
C SER A 232 15.07 -3.43 -12.18
N LYS A 233 16.38 -3.73 -12.07
CA LYS A 233 17.00 -4.85 -12.80
C LYS A 233 16.40 -6.19 -12.41
N ILE A 234 16.18 -6.42 -11.12
CA ILE A 234 15.58 -7.66 -10.61
C ILE A 234 14.17 -7.84 -11.20
N ILE A 235 13.37 -6.78 -11.24
CA ILE A 235 12.02 -6.82 -11.84
C ILE A 235 12.08 -7.12 -13.32
N MET A 236 12.99 -6.48 -14.06
CA MET A 236 13.18 -6.77 -15.49
C MET A 236 13.63 -8.22 -15.74
N GLU A 237 14.55 -8.74 -14.92
CA GLU A 237 15.02 -10.13 -15.03
C GLU A 237 13.90 -11.14 -14.72
N ARG A 238 13.10 -10.90 -13.67
CA ARG A 238 12.03 -11.80 -13.24
C ARG A 238 10.82 -11.78 -14.17
N TYR A 239 10.41 -10.58 -14.61
CA TYR A 239 9.10 -10.34 -15.22
C TYR A 239 9.17 -9.70 -16.62
N GLY A 240 10.35 -9.51 -17.19
CA GLY A 240 10.53 -8.85 -18.50
C GLY A 240 9.68 -9.43 -19.62
N HIS A 241 9.41 -10.74 -19.55
CA HIS A 241 8.54 -11.43 -20.51
C HIS A 241 7.05 -11.03 -20.41
N LEU A 242 6.61 -10.47 -19.28
CA LEU A 242 5.24 -9.96 -19.08
C LEU A 242 5.09 -8.50 -19.49
N LEU A 243 6.19 -7.73 -19.50
CA LEU A 243 6.21 -6.27 -19.67
C LEU A 243 5.94 -5.83 -21.12
N GLN A 244 5.36 -6.67 -21.95
CA GLN A 244 5.02 -6.39 -23.35
C GLN A 244 3.50 -6.45 -23.61
N GLY A 245 2.70 -6.12 -22.59
CA GLY A 245 1.24 -6.02 -22.74
C GLY A 245 0.48 -7.33 -22.51
N HIS A 246 1.03 -8.25 -21.77
CA HIS A 246 0.38 -9.52 -21.44
C HIS A 246 -0.61 -9.43 -20.26
N ILE A 247 -0.57 -8.37 -19.48
CA ILE A 247 -1.52 -8.13 -18.37
C ILE A 247 -2.65 -7.23 -18.85
N LYS A 248 -3.86 -7.48 -18.36
CA LYS A 248 -5.05 -6.69 -18.68
C LYS A 248 -4.84 -5.21 -18.38
N ASN A 249 -5.30 -4.38 -19.30
CA ASN A 249 -5.34 -2.94 -19.18
C ASN A 249 -6.77 -2.51 -19.54
N GLU A 250 -7.63 -2.36 -18.53
CA GLU A 250 -9.04 -2.08 -18.72
C GLU A 250 -9.61 -1.22 -17.60
N ASP A 251 -10.69 -0.53 -17.90
CA ASP A 251 -11.45 0.25 -16.91
C ASP A 251 -12.80 -0.40 -16.68
N ARG A 252 -13.03 -0.89 -15.46
CA ARG A 252 -14.24 -1.60 -15.07
C ARG A 252 -15.20 -0.67 -14.36
N ASP A 253 -16.48 -0.75 -14.68
CA ASP A 253 -17.53 0.01 -14.02
C ASP A 253 -17.77 -0.47 -12.59
N LEU A 254 -17.86 0.46 -11.65
CA LEU A 254 -18.28 0.17 -10.27
C LEU A 254 -19.55 0.97 -9.96
N PRO A 255 -20.68 0.31 -9.88
CA PRO A 255 -21.98 0.94 -9.65
C PRO A 255 -22.09 1.64 -8.30
#